data_53431b08bd3c741ca691e8fb5773d995
#
_entry.id   53431b08bd3c741ca691e8fb5773d995
#
_cell.length_a   1.000
_cell.length_b   1.000
_cell.length_c   1.000
_cell.angle_alpha   90.00
_cell.angle_beta   90.00
_cell.angle_gamma   90.00
#
_symmetry.space_group_name_H-M   'P 1'
#
loop_
_entity.id
_entity.type
_entity.pdbx_description
1 polymer ?
#
loop_
_entity_poly.entity_id
_entity_poly.type
_entity_poly.pdbx_seq_one_letter_code
_entity_poly.pdbx_strand_id
1 'polypeptide(L)'
;MAITAINRGNEPIALDYYLTGLNFCTKYQLKQEETMIDINLGNLYLSCGQYLEAQRYFENCGQHVKDFVKDDKNYRLITCVYIGMGTGFLYRDMPERAAHYAELVSDECAGRIDGIELLSFRCFKAQVCHATGKTAARDECIRLICEEINADIPIMDIFSDLYEFSQLLLEIGNDDALLRVMEILEPLTWQSKIVNLQRQIISLKIKFYRMHKDNDAYLEAAGQYYELSEIMEKEKQAMIANMLDVRESLERANKKRREMEEANIRLLEKSETDALTRLANRFRLNDYLDQVFEKALSEQTPLAMEILDIDYFKQYNDNYGHQAGDECIKRIAKQLELMQNDMIFCARYGGDEFIILYQNMTEEAVRHAAEGLRQRIIDLGIQHAYSKAMPIVTISQGICYDIPKDDTKSWDFLHAADAMLYQVKKKSRNDLALGHLADVSDK
;
A
#
# COMPACT_ATOMS: atom_id res chain seq x y z
N MET A 1 12.29 -16.24 0.25
CA MET A 1 11.21 -16.95 0.99
C MET A 1 10.33 -17.79 0.06
N ALA A 2 9.80 -17.25 -1.03
CA ALA A 2 8.94 -18.00 -1.96
C ALA A 2 9.67 -19.24 -2.55
N ILE A 3 10.87 -19.08 -3.09
CA ILE A 3 11.69 -20.18 -3.62
C ILE A 3 11.93 -21.28 -2.55
N THR A 4 12.21 -20.86 -1.32
CA THR A 4 12.39 -21.81 -0.20
C THR A 4 11.11 -22.61 0.08
N ALA A 5 9.93 -21.97 -0.06
CA ALA A 5 8.64 -22.64 0.10
C ALA A 5 8.38 -23.66 -1.03
N ILE A 6 8.68 -23.29 -2.29
CA ILE A 6 8.59 -24.22 -3.44
C ILE A 6 9.49 -25.45 -3.22
N ASN A 7 10.74 -25.21 -2.87
CA ASN A 7 11.69 -26.30 -2.66
C ASN A 7 11.29 -27.25 -1.53
N ARG A 8 10.50 -26.78 -0.57
CA ARG A 8 9.89 -27.59 0.49
C ARG A 8 8.53 -28.18 0.10
N GLY A 9 8.08 -28.01 -1.14
CA GLY A 9 6.82 -28.53 -1.64
C GLY A 9 5.59 -27.83 -1.03
N ASN A 10 5.70 -26.52 -0.74
CA ASN A 10 4.61 -25.72 -0.20
C ASN A 10 4.23 -24.59 -1.16
N GLU A 11 3.57 -24.95 -2.26
CA GLU A 11 3.15 -24.04 -3.32
C GLU A 11 2.19 -22.93 -2.83
N PRO A 12 1.21 -23.18 -1.91
CA PRO A 12 0.32 -22.13 -1.43
C PRO A 12 1.04 -21.00 -0.70
N ILE A 13 2.06 -21.33 0.10
CA ILE A 13 2.86 -20.32 0.80
C ILE A 13 3.78 -19.57 -0.18
N ALA A 14 4.35 -20.28 -1.15
CA ALA A 14 5.14 -19.65 -2.21
C ALA A 14 4.31 -18.63 -3.00
N LEU A 15 3.08 -18.99 -3.35
CA LEU A 15 2.14 -18.10 -4.03
C LEU A 15 1.86 -16.83 -3.21
N ASP A 16 1.59 -16.95 -1.92
CA ASP A 16 1.32 -15.81 -1.04
C ASP A 16 2.53 -14.85 -0.96
N TYR A 17 3.74 -15.39 -0.85
CA TYR A 17 4.96 -14.56 -0.88
C TYR A 17 5.17 -13.86 -2.23
N TYR A 18 4.92 -14.53 -3.36
CA TYR A 18 5.06 -13.93 -4.67
C TYR A 18 4.02 -12.83 -4.90
N LEU A 19 2.75 -13.07 -4.55
CA LEU A 19 1.70 -12.07 -4.69
C LEU A 19 1.95 -10.85 -3.79
N THR A 20 2.47 -11.07 -2.58
CA THR A 20 2.88 -9.97 -1.68
C THR A 20 4.02 -9.16 -2.30
N GLY A 21 5.03 -9.85 -2.84
CA GLY A 21 6.15 -9.21 -3.55
C GLY A 21 5.70 -8.44 -4.78
N LEU A 22 4.81 -9.01 -5.59
CA LEU A 22 4.24 -8.38 -6.78
C LEU A 22 3.52 -7.06 -6.44
N ASN A 23 2.66 -7.08 -5.42
CA ASN A 23 1.98 -5.87 -4.92
C ASN A 23 2.97 -4.79 -4.48
N PHE A 24 4.09 -5.18 -3.86
CA PHE A 24 5.14 -4.24 -3.47
C PHE A 24 5.85 -3.66 -4.71
N CYS A 25 6.23 -4.50 -5.69
CA CYS A 25 6.88 -4.07 -6.91
C CYS A 25 5.99 -3.10 -7.71
N THR A 26 4.73 -3.40 -7.88
CA THR A 26 3.74 -2.53 -8.54
C THR A 26 3.61 -1.19 -7.83
N LYS A 27 3.50 -1.18 -6.48
CA LYS A 27 3.39 0.04 -5.68
C LYS A 27 4.59 0.97 -5.83
N TYR A 28 5.81 0.41 -5.92
CA TYR A 28 7.06 1.17 -6.00
C TYR A 28 7.64 1.23 -7.43
N GLN A 29 6.90 0.75 -8.44
CA GLN A 29 7.26 0.75 -9.86
C GLN A 29 8.59 0.04 -10.17
N LEU A 30 8.86 -1.07 -9.48
CA LEU A 30 10.05 -1.91 -9.61
C LEU A 30 9.84 -2.94 -10.73
N LYS A 31 9.93 -2.51 -11.98
CA LYS A 31 9.56 -3.33 -13.17
C LYS A 31 10.44 -4.56 -13.39
N GLN A 32 11.73 -4.49 -13.06
CA GLN A 32 12.64 -5.62 -13.23
C GLN A 32 12.32 -6.73 -12.25
N GLU A 33 12.12 -6.39 -10.99
CA GLU A 33 11.74 -7.31 -9.92
C GLU A 33 10.34 -7.87 -10.14
N GLU A 34 9.41 -7.06 -10.63
CA GLU A 34 8.07 -7.48 -11.05
C GLU A 34 8.15 -8.59 -12.10
N THR A 35 8.95 -8.38 -13.16
CA THR A 35 9.18 -9.38 -14.21
C THR A 35 9.76 -10.69 -13.68
N MET A 36 10.72 -10.63 -12.76
CA MET A 36 11.30 -11.83 -12.12
C MET A 36 10.26 -12.59 -11.29
N ILE A 37 9.38 -11.88 -10.58
CA ILE A 37 8.29 -12.48 -9.81
C ILE A 37 7.27 -13.13 -10.74
N ASP A 38 6.91 -12.46 -11.83
CA ASP A 38 5.97 -13.00 -12.83
C ASP A 38 6.50 -14.29 -13.49
N ILE A 39 7.80 -14.36 -13.83
CA ILE A 39 8.42 -15.60 -14.32
C ILE A 39 8.28 -16.72 -13.28
N ASN A 40 8.59 -16.43 -12.02
CA ASN A 40 8.48 -17.43 -10.96
C ASN A 40 7.04 -17.88 -10.69
N LEU A 41 6.06 -16.95 -10.79
CA LEU A 41 4.63 -17.27 -10.72
C LEU A 41 4.21 -18.15 -11.91
N GLY A 42 4.66 -17.81 -13.12
CA GLY A 42 4.44 -18.65 -14.30
C GLY A 42 4.91 -20.09 -14.09
N ASN A 43 6.14 -20.26 -13.61
CA ASN A 43 6.70 -21.58 -13.29
C ASN A 43 5.94 -22.30 -12.18
N LEU A 44 5.51 -21.58 -11.13
CA LEU A 44 4.68 -22.15 -10.06
C LEU A 44 3.34 -22.65 -10.60
N TYR A 45 2.68 -21.88 -11.45
CA TYR A 45 1.42 -22.30 -12.07
C TYR A 45 1.60 -23.48 -13.04
N LEU A 46 2.74 -23.57 -13.76
CA LEU A 46 3.10 -24.75 -14.56
C LEU A 46 3.18 -25.99 -13.68
N SER A 47 3.90 -25.93 -12.58
CA SER A 47 4.08 -27.07 -11.65
C SER A 47 2.75 -27.51 -11.01
N CYS A 48 1.79 -26.58 -10.85
CA CYS A 48 0.45 -26.87 -10.35
C CYS A 48 -0.54 -27.35 -11.43
N GLY A 49 -0.11 -27.48 -12.71
CA GLY A 49 -0.96 -27.91 -13.82
C GLY A 49 -1.93 -26.83 -14.32
N GLN A 50 -1.75 -25.58 -13.89
CA GLN A 50 -2.59 -24.44 -14.29
C GLN A 50 -1.97 -23.69 -15.48
N TYR A 51 -1.89 -24.34 -16.60
CA TYR A 51 -1.12 -23.89 -17.77
C TYR A 51 -1.63 -22.59 -18.40
N LEU A 52 -2.93 -22.30 -18.32
CA LEU A 52 -3.49 -21.04 -18.85
C LEU A 52 -3.11 -19.83 -18.00
N GLU A 53 -3.11 -20.00 -16.68
CA GLU A 53 -2.66 -18.92 -15.77
C GLU A 53 -1.15 -18.72 -15.90
N ALA A 54 -0.36 -19.79 -16.00
CA ALA A 54 1.07 -19.69 -16.28
C ALA A 54 1.35 -18.89 -17.54
N GLN A 55 0.63 -19.16 -18.62
CA GLN A 55 0.76 -18.45 -19.89
C GLN A 55 0.52 -16.95 -19.73
N ARG A 56 -0.50 -16.52 -18.95
CA ARG A 56 -0.80 -15.10 -18.73
C ARG A 56 0.37 -14.38 -18.05
N TYR A 57 1.02 -15.00 -17.07
CA TYR A 57 2.19 -14.41 -16.41
C TYR A 57 3.38 -14.29 -17.38
N PHE A 58 3.66 -15.31 -18.18
CA PHE A 58 4.73 -15.24 -19.19
C PHE A 58 4.43 -14.24 -20.30
N GLU A 59 3.18 -14.07 -20.74
CA GLU A 59 2.79 -13.07 -21.73
C GLU A 59 3.01 -11.64 -21.20
N ASN A 60 2.65 -11.38 -19.93
CA ASN A 60 2.95 -10.11 -19.26
C ASN A 60 4.46 -9.82 -19.27
N CYS A 61 5.26 -10.81 -18.88
CA CYS A 61 6.72 -10.69 -18.93
C CYS A 61 7.22 -10.37 -20.33
N GLY A 62 6.73 -11.08 -21.36
CA GLY A 62 7.18 -10.94 -22.74
C GLY A 62 6.99 -9.54 -23.31
N GLN A 63 5.99 -8.79 -22.86
CA GLN A 63 5.78 -7.39 -23.24
C GLN A 63 6.83 -6.46 -22.61
N HIS A 64 7.17 -6.69 -21.34
CA HIS A 64 8.11 -5.85 -20.59
C HIS A 64 9.58 -6.19 -20.88
N VAL A 65 9.90 -7.46 -21.07
CA VAL A 65 11.28 -7.89 -21.31
C VAL A 65 11.83 -7.33 -22.63
N LYS A 66 11.01 -7.16 -23.66
CA LYS A 66 11.42 -6.52 -24.93
C LYS A 66 11.84 -5.07 -24.76
N ASP A 67 11.29 -4.35 -23.79
CA ASP A 67 11.67 -2.96 -23.48
C ASP A 67 13.04 -2.87 -22.78
N PHE A 68 13.47 -3.94 -22.11
CA PHE A 68 14.74 -4.03 -21.40
C PHE A 68 15.92 -4.57 -22.23
N VAL A 69 15.69 -4.94 -23.51
CA VAL A 69 16.62 -5.67 -24.41
C VAL A 69 17.91 -4.92 -24.78
N LYS A 70 18.19 -3.76 -24.24
CA LYS A 70 19.41 -3.00 -24.57
C LYS A 70 20.68 -3.48 -23.86
N ASP A 71 20.58 -4.37 -22.86
CA ASP A 71 21.72 -4.92 -22.11
C ASP A 71 21.77 -6.45 -22.21
N ASP A 72 22.97 -7.03 -22.40
CA ASP A 72 23.22 -8.50 -22.54
C ASP A 72 22.63 -9.35 -21.40
N LYS A 73 22.31 -8.76 -20.25
CA LYS A 73 21.70 -9.43 -19.10
C LYS A 73 20.23 -9.87 -19.32
N ASN A 74 19.56 -9.32 -20.33
CA ASN A 74 18.13 -9.57 -20.53
C ASN A 74 17.83 -10.84 -21.35
N TYR A 75 18.80 -11.38 -22.10
CA TYR A 75 18.61 -12.62 -22.86
C TYR A 75 18.31 -13.82 -21.97
N ARG A 76 18.82 -13.85 -20.74
CA ARG A 76 18.50 -14.87 -19.74
C ARG A 76 17.02 -14.87 -19.38
N LEU A 77 16.46 -13.69 -19.10
CA LEU A 77 15.03 -13.56 -18.76
C LEU A 77 14.13 -13.91 -19.95
N ILE A 78 14.50 -13.48 -21.17
CA ILE A 78 13.77 -13.84 -22.40
C ILE A 78 13.77 -15.35 -22.59
N THR A 79 14.91 -16.01 -22.41
CA THR A 79 15.03 -17.46 -22.50
C THR A 79 14.11 -18.17 -21.50
N CYS A 80 14.08 -17.72 -20.24
CA CYS A 80 13.18 -18.26 -19.24
C CYS A 80 11.69 -18.10 -19.63
N VAL A 81 11.31 -16.94 -20.15
CA VAL A 81 9.93 -16.69 -20.62
C VAL A 81 9.58 -17.61 -21.80
N TYR A 82 10.46 -17.73 -22.81
CA TYR A 82 10.20 -18.58 -23.97
C TYR A 82 10.15 -20.08 -23.58
N ILE A 83 11.05 -20.53 -22.72
CA ILE A 83 11.01 -21.90 -22.20
C ILE A 83 9.69 -22.13 -21.43
N GLY A 84 9.31 -21.24 -20.52
CA GLY A 84 8.06 -21.34 -19.76
C GLY A 84 6.81 -21.38 -20.65
N MET A 85 6.74 -20.51 -21.64
CA MET A 85 5.66 -20.51 -22.65
C MET A 85 5.63 -21.83 -23.43
N GLY A 86 6.78 -22.27 -23.93
CA GLY A 86 6.90 -23.50 -24.70
C GLY A 86 6.54 -24.73 -23.88
N THR A 87 6.99 -24.82 -22.64
CA THR A 87 6.65 -25.89 -21.69
C THR A 87 5.13 -25.93 -21.40
N GLY A 88 4.51 -24.76 -21.22
CA GLY A 88 3.05 -24.66 -21.07
C GLY A 88 2.29 -25.19 -22.29
N PHE A 89 2.83 -25.03 -23.50
CA PHE A 89 2.25 -25.62 -24.71
C PHE A 89 2.50 -27.12 -24.82
N LEU A 90 3.67 -27.62 -24.41
CA LEU A 90 3.93 -29.08 -24.35
C LEU A 90 2.94 -29.78 -23.42
N TYR A 91 2.70 -29.26 -22.23
CA TYR A 91 1.74 -29.85 -21.28
C TYR A 91 0.28 -29.79 -21.75
N ARG A 92 -0.02 -28.94 -22.74
CA ARG A 92 -1.34 -28.86 -23.36
C ARG A 92 -1.45 -29.66 -24.67
N ASP A 93 -0.49 -30.51 -24.93
CA ASP A 93 -0.42 -31.33 -26.16
C ASP A 93 -0.41 -30.48 -27.45
N MET A 94 0.35 -29.39 -27.44
CA MET A 94 0.51 -28.46 -28.57
C MET A 94 1.99 -28.35 -29.01
N PRO A 95 2.62 -29.46 -29.46
CA PRO A 95 4.06 -29.51 -29.70
C PRO A 95 4.56 -28.53 -30.79
N GLU A 96 3.75 -28.24 -31.80
CA GLU A 96 4.12 -27.27 -32.84
C GLU A 96 4.25 -25.83 -32.31
N ARG A 97 3.38 -25.46 -31.33
CA ARG A 97 3.52 -24.16 -30.67
C ARG A 97 4.74 -24.12 -29.77
N ALA A 98 5.04 -25.20 -29.08
CA ALA A 98 6.24 -25.31 -28.27
C ALA A 98 7.52 -25.21 -29.14
N ALA A 99 7.49 -25.82 -30.34
CA ALA A 99 8.58 -25.77 -31.30
C ALA A 99 8.87 -24.33 -31.77
N HIS A 100 7.84 -23.53 -31.98
CA HIS A 100 8.02 -22.10 -32.28
C HIS A 100 8.82 -21.37 -31.20
N TYR A 101 8.56 -21.63 -29.92
CA TYR A 101 9.33 -21.01 -28.84
C TYR A 101 10.77 -21.53 -28.75
N ALA A 102 11.00 -22.77 -29.05
CA ALA A 102 12.36 -23.32 -29.16
C ALA A 102 13.15 -22.67 -30.34
N GLU A 103 12.48 -22.35 -31.45
CA GLU A 103 13.05 -21.60 -32.57
C GLU A 103 13.36 -20.14 -32.14
N LEU A 104 12.46 -19.46 -31.45
CA LEU A 104 12.70 -18.11 -30.91
C LEU A 104 13.93 -18.05 -30.00
N VAL A 105 14.12 -19.00 -29.10
CA VAL A 105 15.35 -19.09 -28.30
C VAL A 105 16.58 -19.29 -29.17
N SER A 106 16.49 -20.19 -30.18
CA SER A 106 17.60 -20.46 -31.07
C SER A 106 17.97 -19.24 -31.93
N ASP A 107 17.02 -18.44 -32.38
CA ASP A 107 17.23 -17.31 -33.30
C ASP A 107 17.63 -16.03 -32.53
N GLU A 108 16.94 -15.73 -31.42
CA GLU A 108 17.12 -14.47 -30.69
C GLU A 108 18.20 -14.55 -29.60
N CYS A 109 18.36 -15.73 -28.96
CA CYS A 109 19.22 -15.90 -27.78
C CYS A 109 20.52 -16.68 -28.07
N ALA A 110 20.66 -17.32 -29.25
CA ALA A 110 21.86 -18.11 -29.57
C ALA A 110 23.14 -17.28 -29.47
N GLY A 111 24.17 -17.87 -28.84
CA GLY A 111 25.46 -17.22 -28.60
C GLY A 111 25.46 -16.09 -27.56
N ARG A 112 24.31 -15.85 -26.90
CA ARG A 112 24.14 -14.84 -25.83
C ARG A 112 23.73 -15.43 -24.48
N ILE A 113 23.43 -16.72 -24.46
CA ILE A 113 23.17 -17.50 -23.25
C ILE A 113 24.26 -18.57 -23.09
N ASP A 114 24.64 -18.83 -21.87
CA ASP A 114 25.64 -19.82 -21.48
C ASP A 114 25.24 -20.53 -20.18
N GLY A 115 26.05 -21.48 -19.74
CA GLY A 115 25.87 -22.15 -18.46
C GLY A 115 24.48 -22.74 -18.26
N ILE A 116 23.79 -22.31 -17.21
CA ILE A 116 22.50 -22.87 -16.79
C ILE A 116 21.41 -22.61 -17.82
N GLU A 117 21.33 -21.42 -18.36
CA GLU A 117 20.29 -21.04 -19.31
C GLU A 117 20.39 -21.85 -20.59
N LEU A 118 21.62 -22.14 -21.05
CA LEU A 118 21.85 -22.99 -22.22
C LEU A 118 21.47 -24.44 -21.90
N LEU A 119 21.81 -24.94 -20.70
CA LEU A 119 21.46 -26.29 -20.26
C LEU A 119 19.93 -26.45 -20.13
N SER A 120 19.23 -25.49 -19.51
CA SER A 120 17.75 -25.46 -19.44
C SER A 120 17.13 -25.48 -20.84
N PHE A 121 17.65 -24.63 -21.73
CA PHE A 121 17.17 -24.59 -23.10
C PHE A 121 17.35 -25.94 -23.84
N ARG A 122 18.48 -26.62 -23.65
CA ARG A 122 18.72 -27.94 -24.26
C ARG A 122 17.76 -29.00 -23.71
N CYS A 123 17.47 -28.99 -22.40
CA CYS A 123 16.48 -29.85 -21.79
C CYS A 123 15.07 -29.64 -22.39
N PHE A 124 14.64 -28.39 -22.50
CA PHE A 124 13.38 -28.03 -23.15
C PHE A 124 13.36 -28.43 -24.63
N LYS A 125 14.43 -28.13 -25.39
CA LYS A 125 14.55 -28.48 -26.81
C LYS A 125 14.51 -29.98 -27.04
N ALA A 126 15.11 -30.79 -26.16
CA ALA A 126 15.03 -32.25 -26.24
C ALA A 126 13.57 -32.75 -26.13
N GLN A 127 12.79 -32.19 -25.22
CA GLN A 127 11.37 -32.50 -25.03
C GLN A 127 10.55 -32.09 -26.27
N VAL A 128 10.77 -30.88 -26.79
CA VAL A 128 10.11 -30.41 -28.02
C VAL A 128 10.45 -31.30 -29.22
N CYS A 129 11.73 -31.65 -29.41
CA CYS A 129 12.16 -32.53 -30.47
C CYS A 129 11.55 -33.93 -30.37
N HIS A 130 11.38 -34.46 -29.16
CA HIS A 130 10.68 -35.71 -28.90
C HIS A 130 9.20 -35.61 -29.30
N ALA A 131 8.50 -34.61 -28.80
CA ALA A 131 7.07 -34.39 -29.08
C ALA A 131 6.75 -34.12 -30.55
N THR A 132 7.73 -33.53 -31.31
CA THR A 132 7.59 -33.28 -32.75
C THR A 132 8.21 -34.36 -33.65
N GLY A 133 8.69 -35.49 -33.07
CA GLY A 133 9.27 -36.62 -33.81
C GLY A 133 10.64 -36.34 -34.42
N LYS A 134 11.33 -35.25 -34.04
CA LYS A 134 12.67 -34.87 -34.54
C LYS A 134 13.77 -35.64 -33.74
N THR A 135 13.84 -36.96 -33.92
CA THR A 135 14.66 -37.86 -33.11
C THR A 135 16.16 -37.53 -33.16
N ALA A 136 16.73 -37.23 -34.33
CA ALA A 136 18.14 -36.91 -34.47
C ALA A 136 18.53 -35.62 -33.70
N ALA A 137 17.67 -34.60 -33.71
CA ALA A 137 17.90 -33.35 -32.97
C ALA A 137 17.72 -33.56 -31.46
N ARG A 138 16.78 -34.42 -31.05
CA ARG A 138 16.62 -34.84 -29.66
C ARG A 138 17.89 -35.51 -29.14
N ASP A 139 18.40 -36.52 -29.88
CA ASP A 139 19.54 -37.30 -29.46
C ASP A 139 20.83 -36.44 -29.40
N GLU A 140 20.97 -35.47 -30.25
CA GLU A 140 22.05 -34.47 -30.17
C GLU A 140 21.93 -33.60 -28.91
N CYS A 141 20.72 -33.15 -28.54
CA CYS A 141 20.51 -32.44 -27.29
C CYS A 141 20.88 -33.31 -26.10
N ILE A 142 20.46 -34.58 -26.09
CA ILE A 142 20.80 -35.57 -25.03
C ILE A 142 22.32 -35.69 -24.88
N ARG A 143 23.05 -35.88 -26.02
CA ARG A 143 24.49 -35.97 -25.99
C ARG A 143 25.15 -34.75 -25.37
N LEU A 144 24.74 -33.54 -25.79
CA LEU A 144 25.30 -32.29 -25.30
C LEU A 144 25.00 -32.08 -23.79
N ILE A 145 23.80 -32.41 -23.34
CA ILE A 145 23.46 -32.34 -21.91
C ILE A 145 24.35 -33.26 -21.08
N CYS A 146 24.52 -34.54 -21.51
CA CYS A 146 25.34 -35.50 -20.83
C CYS A 146 26.85 -35.15 -20.80
N GLU A 147 27.33 -34.35 -21.77
CA GLU A 147 28.70 -33.83 -21.80
C GLU A 147 28.91 -32.64 -20.86
N GLU A 148 27.90 -31.77 -20.70
CA GLU A 148 28.00 -30.56 -19.89
C GLU A 148 27.66 -30.77 -18.42
N ILE A 149 26.75 -31.70 -18.12
CA ILE A 149 26.32 -31.90 -16.73
C ILE A 149 27.49 -32.40 -15.85
N ASN A 150 27.70 -31.75 -14.73
CA ASN A 150 28.77 -32.05 -13.79
C ASN A 150 28.34 -31.73 -12.34
N ALA A 151 29.18 -32.04 -11.37
CA ALA A 151 28.89 -31.87 -9.94
C ALA A 151 28.89 -30.41 -9.44
N ASP A 152 29.31 -29.43 -10.26
CA ASP A 152 29.40 -28.03 -9.88
C ASP A 152 28.14 -27.24 -10.30
N ILE A 153 27.12 -27.90 -10.90
CA ILE A 153 25.89 -27.24 -11.29
C ILE A 153 25.10 -26.74 -10.08
N PRO A 154 24.55 -25.53 -10.11
CA PRO A 154 23.68 -25.00 -9.04
C PRO A 154 22.31 -25.69 -9.08
N ILE A 155 22.22 -26.81 -8.35
CA ILE A 155 21.07 -27.72 -8.38
C ILE A 155 19.73 -27.02 -8.15
N MET A 156 19.72 -25.94 -7.37
CA MET A 156 18.49 -25.21 -7.04
C MET A 156 17.87 -24.52 -8.24
N ASP A 157 18.68 -24.16 -9.24
CA ASP A 157 18.25 -23.35 -10.39
C ASP A 157 17.89 -24.23 -11.58
N ILE A 158 18.42 -25.47 -11.67
CA ILE A 158 18.29 -26.34 -12.84
C ILE A 158 17.59 -27.68 -12.57
N PHE A 159 17.32 -27.99 -11.28
CA PHE A 159 16.78 -29.29 -10.90
C PHE A 159 15.50 -29.66 -11.66
N SER A 160 14.58 -28.72 -11.78
CA SER A 160 13.27 -28.93 -12.44
C SER A 160 13.46 -29.41 -13.90
N ASP A 161 14.33 -28.70 -14.62
CA ASP A 161 14.59 -29.01 -16.04
C ASP A 161 15.27 -30.38 -16.22
N LEU A 162 16.24 -30.68 -15.35
CA LEU A 162 16.95 -31.98 -15.37
C LEU A 162 16.04 -33.11 -14.92
N TYR A 163 15.15 -32.87 -13.97
CA TYR A 163 14.16 -33.85 -13.55
C TYR A 163 13.21 -34.23 -14.69
N GLU A 164 12.65 -33.22 -15.38
CA GLU A 164 11.79 -33.45 -16.53
C GLU A 164 12.53 -34.09 -17.71
N PHE A 165 13.78 -33.67 -17.94
CA PHE A 165 14.65 -34.34 -18.90
C PHE A 165 14.88 -35.79 -18.54
N SER A 166 15.10 -36.11 -17.25
CA SER A 166 15.21 -37.50 -16.78
C SER A 166 13.94 -38.31 -17.01
N GLN A 167 12.76 -37.69 -16.90
CA GLN A 167 11.50 -38.37 -17.24
C GLN A 167 11.41 -38.69 -18.74
N LEU A 168 11.87 -37.77 -19.60
CA LEU A 168 11.96 -38.02 -21.04
C LEU A 168 12.91 -39.19 -21.33
N LEU A 169 14.10 -39.24 -20.68
CA LEU A 169 15.04 -40.32 -20.86
C LEU A 169 14.44 -41.68 -20.47
N LEU A 170 13.69 -41.73 -19.37
CA LEU A 170 12.97 -42.89 -18.91
C LEU A 170 11.91 -43.33 -19.94
N GLU A 171 11.15 -42.39 -20.50
CA GLU A 171 10.10 -42.63 -21.49
C GLU A 171 10.65 -43.25 -22.78
N ILE A 172 11.78 -42.74 -23.27
CA ILE A 172 12.40 -43.24 -24.51
C ILE A 172 13.31 -44.47 -24.28
N GLY A 173 13.50 -44.91 -23.02
CA GLY A 173 14.32 -46.06 -22.65
C GLY A 173 15.82 -45.80 -22.86
N ASN A 174 16.30 -44.56 -22.70
CA ASN A 174 17.74 -44.27 -22.74
C ASN A 174 18.37 -44.37 -21.35
N ASP A 175 18.60 -45.60 -20.94
CA ASP A 175 19.09 -45.93 -19.60
C ASP A 175 20.48 -45.37 -19.31
N ASP A 176 21.38 -45.40 -20.29
CA ASP A 176 22.77 -44.90 -20.12
C ASP A 176 22.79 -43.40 -19.79
N ALA A 177 22.03 -42.62 -20.55
CA ALA A 177 21.93 -41.19 -20.27
C ALA A 177 21.21 -40.92 -18.94
N LEU A 178 20.15 -41.66 -18.62
CA LEU A 178 19.42 -41.52 -17.35
C LEU A 178 20.32 -41.81 -16.15
N LEU A 179 21.03 -42.91 -16.16
CA LEU A 179 21.95 -43.29 -15.06
C LEU A 179 23.04 -42.23 -14.87
N ARG A 180 23.63 -41.72 -15.98
CA ARG A 180 24.61 -40.63 -15.89
C ARG A 180 24.06 -39.37 -15.25
N VAL A 181 22.85 -38.94 -15.61
CA VAL A 181 22.18 -37.77 -15.02
C VAL A 181 21.90 -38.04 -13.53
N MET A 182 21.40 -39.21 -13.19
CA MET A 182 21.09 -39.57 -11.81
C MET A 182 22.35 -39.67 -10.91
N GLU A 183 23.48 -40.15 -11.43
CA GLU A 183 24.78 -40.19 -10.72
C GLU A 183 25.21 -38.77 -10.27
N ILE A 184 24.87 -37.75 -11.01
CA ILE A 184 25.18 -36.35 -10.67
C ILE A 184 24.09 -35.72 -9.79
N LEU A 185 22.82 -35.90 -10.12
CA LEU A 185 21.71 -35.28 -9.40
C LEU A 185 21.53 -35.82 -7.99
N GLU A 186 21.68 -37.15 -7.80
CA GLU A 186 21.42 -37.75 -6.50
C GLU A 186 22.32 -37.19 -5.40
N PRO A 187 23.68 -37.18 -5.51
CA PRO A 187 24.54 -36.59 -4.50
C PRO A 187 24.23 -35.11 -4.22
N LEU A 188 23.93 -34.30 -5.27
CA LEU A 188 23.62 -32.89 -5.14
C LEU A 188 22.30 -32.66 -4.39
N THR A 189 21.29 -33.49 -4.64
CA THR A 189 20.01 -33.39 -3.90
C THR A 189 20.19 -33.76 -2.41
N TRP A 190 21.02 -34.75 -2.07
CA TRP A 190 21.31 -35.08 -0.69
C TRP A 190 22.12 -33.97 0.00
N GLN A 191 23.09 -33.35 -0.69
CA GLN A 191 23.86 -32.21 -0.17
C GLN A 191 22.99 -31.00 0.08
N SER A 192 21.96 -30.76 -0.75
CA SER A 192 21.01 -29.64 -0.60
C SER A 192 20.17 -29.73 0.67
N LYS A 193 20.01 -30.92 1.24
CA LYS A 193 19.12 -31.25 2.37
C LYS A 193 17.64 -30.88 2.12
N ILE A 194 17.21 -30.78 0.86
CA ILE A 194 15.85 -30.48 0.48
C ILE A 194 15.09 -31.78 0.23
N VAL A 195 14.22 -32.11 1.15
CA VAL A 195 13.47 -33.38 1.15
C VAL A 195 12.64 -33.57 -0.12
N ASN A 196 12.06 -32.53 -0.67
CA ASN A 196 11.28 -32.61 -1.89
C ASN A 196 12.12 -33.02 -3.11
N LEU A 197 13.34 -32.50 -3.27
CA LEU A 197 14.23 -32.88 -4.35
C LEU A 197 14.68 -34.31 -4.22
N GLN A 198 15.05 -34.74 -3.01
CA GLN A 198 15.40 -36.12 -2.71
C GLN A 198 14.28 -37.09 -3.06
N ARG A 199 13.04 -36.76 -2.66
CA ARG A 199 11.84 -37.54 -2.94
C ARG A 199 11.58 -37.67 -4.44
N GLN A 200 11.80 -36.60 -5.21
CA GLN A 200 11.64 -36.66 -6.67
C GLN A 200 12.66 -37.56 -7.34
N ILE A 201 13.94 -37.54 -6.93
CA ILE A 201 14.95 -38.45 -7.44
C ILE A 201 14.58 -39.91 -7.09
N ILE A 202 14.15 -40.18 -5.86
CA ILE A 202 13.70 -41.53 -5.48
C ILE A 202 12.49 -41.98 -6.30
N SER A 203 11.59 -41.06 -6.65
CA SER A 203 10.46 -41.33 -7.56
C SER A 203 10.91 -41.77 -8.96
N LEU A 204 11.98 -41.17 -9.49
CA LEU A 204 12.59 -41.63 -10.77
C LEU A 204 13.17 -43.02 -10.62
N LYS A 205 13.91 -43.33 -9.54
CA LYS A 205 14.47 -44.66 -9.26
C LYS A 205 13.38 -45.73 -9.17
N ILE A 206 12.27 -45.42 -8.49
CA ILE A 206 11.11 -46.32 -8.41
C ILE A 206 10.58 -46.67 -9.81
N LYS A 207 10.41 -45.68 -10.67
CA LYS A 207 9.93 -45.90 -12.06
C LYS A 207 10.94 -46.73 -12.86
N PHE A 208 12.23 -46.41 -12.75
CA PHE A 208 13.34 -47.13 -13.42
C PHE A 208 13.37 -48.60 -12.99
N TYR A 209 13.45 -48.91 -11.68
CA TYR A 209 13.53 -50.28 -11.18
C TYR A 209 12.26 -51.07 -11.51
N ARG A 210 11.09 -50.43 -11.50
CA ARG A 210 9.83 -51.07 -11.94
C ARG A 210 9.86 -51.49 -13.41
N MET A 211 10.40 -50.64 -14.29
CA MET A 211 10.53 -50.93 -15.71
C MET A 211 11.48 -52.10 -15.95
N HIS A 212 12.59 -52.20 -15.18
CA HIS A 212 13.57 -53.25 -15.28
C HIS A 212 13.24 -54.51 -14.45
N LYS A 213 12.10 -54.53 -13.76
CA LYS A 213 11.62 -55.61 -12.93
C LYS A 213 12.59 -55.99 -11.79
N ASP A 214 13.38 -55.03 -11.34
CA ASP A 214 14.26 -55.19 -10.16
C ASP A 214 13.42 -54.92 -8.90
N ASN A 215 12.84 -56.01 -8.37
CA ASN A 215 11.92 -55.92 -7.24
C ASN A 215 12.61 -55.55 -5.93
N ASP A 216 13.85 -55.92 -5.72
CA ASP A 216 14.57 -55.64 -4.48
C ASP A 216 14.92 -54.14 -4.41
N ALA A 217 15.53 -53.58 -5.46
CA ALA A 217 15.83 -52.17 -5.56
C ALA A 217 14.56 -51.31 -5.57
N TYR A 218 13.47 -51.79 -6.20
CA TYR A 218 12.18 -51.13 -6.17
C TYR A 218 11.61 -51.01 -4.74
N LEU A 219 11.64 -52.07 -3.94
CA LEU A 219 11.14 -52.10 -2.57
C LEU A 219 11.96 -51.19 -1.66
N GLU A 220 13.29 -51.17 -1.81
CA GLU A 220 14.17 -50.28 -1.09
C GLU A 220 13.87 -48.81 -1.41
N ALA A 221 13.78 -48.45 -2.70
CA ALA A 221 13.45 -47.11 -3.12
C ALA A 221 12.04 -46.68 -2.67
N ALA A 222 11.06 -47.60 -2.68
CA ALA A 222 9.70 -47.32 -2.19
C ALA A 222 9.69 -47.03 -0.67
N GLY A 223 10.51 -47.73 0.12
CA GLY A 223 10.71 -47.46 1.55
C GLY A 223 11.30 -46.06 1.79
N GLN A 224 12.35 -45.70 1.06
CA GLN A 224 12.97 -44.37 1.14
C GLN A 224 11.98 -43.26 0.73
N TYR A 225 11.19 -43.48 -0.32
CA TYR A 225 10.15 -42.55 -0.75
C TYR A 225 9.10 -42.30 0.32
N TYR A 226 8.69 -43.37 1.01
CA TYR A 226 7.73 -43.28 2.10
C TYR A 226 8.29 -42.43 3.26
N GLU A 227 9.52 -42.71 3.70
CA GLU A 227 10.17 -41.93 4.78
C GLU A 227 10.32 -40.45 4.44
N LEU A 228 10.78 -40.12 3.22
CA LEU A 228 10.89 -38.75 2.75
C LEU A 228 9.52 -38.06 2.67
N SER A 229 8.48 -38.78 2.27
CA SER A 229 7.12 -38.27 2.21
C SER A 229 6.54 -37.94 3.59
N GLU A 230 6.84 -38.78 4.61
CA GLU A 230 6.48 -38.50 6.00
C GLU A 230 7.17 -37.25 6.55
N ILE A 231 8.45 -37.06 6.24
CA ILE A 231 9.21 -35.87 6.65
C ILE A 231 8.61 -34.64 6.00
N MET A 232 8.34 -34.70 4.69
CA MET A 232 7.76 -33.58 3.93
C MET A 232 6.37 -33.16 4.45
N GLU A 233 5.53 -34.15 4.81
CA GLU A 233 4.21 -33.87 5.37
C GLU A 233 4.30 -33.14 6.72
N LYS A 234 5.22 -33.57 7.60
CA LYS A 234 5.49 -32.91 8.89
C LYS A 234 6.01 -31.47 8.69
N GLU A 235 6.96 -31.26 7.76
CA GLU A 235 7.45 -29.92 7.42
C GLU A 235 6.34 -29.02 6.90
N LYS A 236 5.46 -29.54 6.04
CA LYS A 236 4.30 -28.83 5.49
C LYS A 236 3.32 -28.42 6.58
N GLN A 237 2.98 -29.33 7.49
CA GLN A 237 2.10 -29.05 8.61
C GLN A 237 2.68 -27.98 9.55
N ALA A 238 3.97 -28.08 9.90
CA ALA A 238 4.65 -27.08 10.72
C ALA A 238 4.67 -25.70 10.06
N MET A 239 4.86 -25.64 8.76
CA MET A 239 4.88 -24.39 8.00
C MET A 239 3.49 -23.74 7.94
N ILE A 240 2.43 -24.54 7.75
CA ILE A 240 1.03 -24.06 7.81
C ILE A 240 0.71 -23.53 9.19
N ALA A 241 1.08 -24.22 10.26
CA ALA A 241 0.86 -23.76 11.63
C ALA A 241 1.53 -22.41 11.88
N ASN A 242 2.81 -22.27 11.50
CA ASN A 242 3.53 -21.00 11.63
C ASN A 242 2.87 -19.86 10.83
N MET A 243 2.35 -20.14 9.63
CA MET A 243 1.65 -19.14 8.83
C MET A 243 0.36 -18.67 9.50
N LEU A 244 -0.41 -19.58 10.10
CA LEU A 244 -1.62 -19.25 10.85
C LEU A 244 -1.31 -18.37 12.06
N ASP A 245 -0.26 -18.68 12.82
CA ASP A 245 0.17 -17.90 13.98
C ASP A 245 0.60 -16.48 13.57
N VAL A 246 1.35 -16.33 12.49
CA VAL A 246 1.76 -15.03 11.95
C VAL A 246 0.54 -14.22 11.49
N ARG A 247 -0.39 -14.86 10.79
CA ARG A 247 -1.63 -14.21 10.33
C ARG A 247 -2.49 -13.72 11.50
N GLU A 248 -2.69 -14.56 12.51
CA GLU A 248 -3.44 -14.18 13.71
C GLU A 248 -2.77 -13.01 14.46
N SER A 249 -1.45 -13.04 14.57
CA SER A 249 -0.67 -11.96 15.19
C SER A 249 -0.82 -10.64 14.43
N LEU A 250 -0.81 -10.70 13.09
CA LEU A 250 -1.01 -9.53 12.22
C LEU A 250 -2.43 -8.96 12.35
N GLU A 251 -3.44 -9.82 12.39
CA GLU A 251 -4.83 -9.41 12.59
C GLU A 251 -5.03 -8.71 13.96
N ARG A 252 -4.44 -9.26 15.02
CA ARG A 252 -4.47 -8.64 16.36
C ARG A 252 -3.76 -7.27 16.36
N ALA A 253 -2.60 -7.16 15.71
CA ALA A 253 -1.87 -5.89 15.61
C ALA A 253 -2.65 -4.83 14.84
N ASN A 254 -3.27 -5.20 13.72
CA ASN A 254 -4.10 -4.31 12.91
C ASN A 254 -5.35 -3.84 13.66
N LYS A 255 -6.00 -4.73 14.43
CA LYS A 255 -7.15 -4.37 15.27
C LYS A 255 -6.73 -3.35 16.33
N LYS A 256 -5.64 -3.60 17.05
CA LYS A 256 -5.12 -2.68 18.08
C LYS A 256 -4.76 -1.31 17.49
N ARG A 257 -4.15 -1.28 16.29
CA ARG A 257 -3.85 -0.02 15.60
C ARG A 257 -5.11 0.78 15.30
N ARG A 258 -6.17 0.15 14.77
CA ARG A 258 -7.46 0.83 14.51
C ARG A 258 -8.07 1.39 15.79
N GLU A 259 -8.08 0.62 16.88
CA GLU A 259 -8.60 1.07 18.18
C GLU A 259 -7.82 2.30 18.70
N MET A 260 -6.49 2.33 18.52
CA MET A 260 -5.66 3.48 18.89
C MET A 260 -5.92 4.70 17.99
N GLU A 261 -6.10 4.51 16.68
CA GLU A 261 -6.43 5.58 15.73
C GLU A 261 -7.79 6.21 16.09
N GLU A 262 -8.82 5.39 16.36
CA GLU A 262 -10.13 5.88 16.80
C GLU A 262 -10.08 6.62 18.15
N ALA A 263 -9.29 6.11 19.10
CA ALA A 263 -9.10 6.78 20.38
C ALA A 263 -8.40 8.13 20.21
N ASN A 264 -7.41 8.24 19.34
CA ASN A 264 -6.72 9.49 19.01
C ASN A 264 -7.68 10.51 18.38
N ILE A 265 -8.51 10.10 17.40
CA ILE A 265 -9.52 10.98 16.80
C ILE A 265 -10.46 11.53 17.88
N ARG A 266 -10.98 10.69 18.77
CA ARG A 266 -11.86 11.13 19.89
C ARG A 266 -11.16 12.09 20.87
N LEU A 267 -9.86 11.90 21.11
CA LEU A 267 -9.07 12.80 21.95
C LEU A 267 -8.88 14.16 21.27
N LEU A 268 -8.59 14.19 19.96
CA LEU A 268 -8.48 15.40 19.17
C LEU A 268 -9.81 16.16 19.14
N GLU A 269 -10.94 15.49 18.87
CA GLU A 269 -12.27 16.11 18.90
C GLU A 269 -12.58 16.75 20.27
N LYS A 270 -12.26 16.06 21.37
CA LYS A 270 -12.41 16.61 22.73
C LYS A 270 -11.47 17.79 23.01
N SER A 271 -10.30 17.80 22.38
CA SER A 271 -9.28 18.84 22.54
C SER A 271 -9.52 20.07 21.68
N GLU A 272 -10.33 19.98 20.62
CA GLU A 272 -10.56 21.05 19.63
C GLU A 272 -11.86 21.85 19.84
N THR A 273 -12.77 21.34 20.66
CA THR A 273 -14.08 21.99 20.92
C THR A 273 -14.19 22.54 22.34
N ASP A 274 -14.88 23.67 22.50
CA ASP A 274 -15.25 24.22 23.80
C ASP A 274 -16.35 23.37 24.44
N ALA A 275 -16.14 22.95 25.67
CA ALA A 275 -17.04 22.03 26.39
C ALA A 275 -18.45 22.60 26.64
N LEU A 276 -18.58 23.93 26.80
CA LEU A 276 -19.84 24.60 27.07
C LEU A 276 -20.66 24.87 25.79
N THR A 277 -19.99 25.37 24.74
CA THR A 277 -20.63 25.90 23.53
C THR A 277 -20.61 24.96 22.34
N ARG A 278 -19.71 23.97 22.32
CA ARG A 278 -19.43 23.08 21.19
C ARG A 278 -18.83 23.74 19.95
N LEU A 279 -18.61 25.05 19.99
CA LEU A 279 -17.81 25.74 18.97
C LEU A 279 -16.34 25.29 19.07
N ALA A 280 -15.55 25.63 18.06
CA ALA A 280 -14.10 25.47 18.14
C ALA A 280 -13.56 26.20 19.37
N ASN A 281 -12.61 25.59 20.07
CA ASN A 281 -11.93 26.23 21.19
C ASN A 281 -10.71 27.04 20.70
N ARG A 282 -10.04 27.73 21.62
CA ARG A 282 -8.86 28.55 21.33
C ARG A 282 -7.72 27.73 20.64
N PHE A 283 -7.58 26.44 20.98
CA PHE A 283 -6.54 25.60 20.36
C PHE A 283 -6.84 25.39 18.87
N ARG A 284 -8.07 25.00 18.54
CA ARG A 284 -8.51 24.80 17.17
C ARG A 284 -8.51 26.10 16.37
N LEU A 285 -8.87 27.22 17.02
CA LEU A 285 -8.82 28.55 16.39
C LEU A 285 -7.41 28.89 15.93
N ASN A 286 -6.40 28.70 16.78
CA ASN A 286 -5.02 29.04 16.46
C ASN A 286 -4.51 28.24 15.24
N ASP A 287 -4.74 26.92 15.25
CA ASP A 287 -4.34 26.04 14.15
C ASP A 287 -5.04 26.41 12.84
N TYR A 288 -6.34 26.71 12.90
CA TYR A 288 -7.13 27.08 11.74
C TYR A 288 -6.77 28.47 11.20
N LEU A 289 -6.51 29.43 12.08
CA LEU A 289 -6.13 30.80 11.71
C LEU A 289 -4.85 30.82 10.86
N ASP A 290 -3.82 30.09 11.27
CA ASP A 290 -2.57 30.04 10.52
C ASP A 290 -2.77 29.45 9.12
N GLN A 291 -3.56 28.38 8.99
CA GLN A 291 -3.89 27.76 7.70
C GLN A 291 -4.65 28.71 6.77
N VAL A 292 -5.65 29.42 7.31
CA VAL A 292 -6.48 30.36 6.54
C VAL A 292 -5.67 31.59 6.14
N PHE A 293 -4.79 32.07 7.03
CA PHE A 293 -3.92 33.19 6.75
C PHE A 293 -2.92 32.88 5.62
N GLU A 294 -2.23 31.73 5.68
CA GLU A 294 -1.31 31.30 4.61
C GLU A 294 -2.02 31.15 3.27
N LYS A 295 -3.24 30.61 3.29
CA LYS A 295 -4.06 30.49 2.08
C LYS A 295 -4.42 31.86 1.52
N ALA A 296 -4.94 32.76 2.36
CA ALA A 296 -5.32 34.11 1.94
C ALA A 296 -4.12 34.91 1.40
N LEU A 297 -2.94 34.75 2.02
CA LEU A 297 -1.68 35.34 1.57
C LEU A 297 -1.27 34.82 0.19
N SER A 298 -1.30 33.51 -0.01
CA SER A 298 -0.89 32.87 -1.28
C SER A 298 -1.86 33.18 -2.43
N GLU A 299 -3.17 33.23 -2.15
CA GLU A 299 -4.22 33.48 -3.14
C GLU A 299 -4.53 34.97 -3.31
N GLN A 300 -3.92 35.85 -2.49
CA GLN A 300 -4.18 37.29 -2.43
C GLN A 300 -5.67 37.60 -2.27
N THR A 301 -6.35 36.85 -1.39
CA THR A 301 -7.76 36.96 -1.09
C THR A 301 -8.00 37.68 0.24
N PRO A 302 -9.17 38.40 0.41
CA PRO A 302 -9.48 39.06 1.67
C PRO A 302 -9.65 38.07 2.83
N LEU A 303 -9.14 38.46 3.98
CA LEU A 303 -9.37 37.83 5.28
C LEU A 303 -9.95 38.86 6.24
N ALA A 304 -11.00 38.50 6.97
CA ALA A 304 -11.43 39.32 8.08
C ALA A 304 -11.46 38.51 9.38
N MET A 305 -11.13 39.19 10.47
CA MET A 305 -11.19 38.63 11.83
C MET A 305 -12.06 39.55 12.67
N GLU A 306 -13.04 38.96 13.31
CA GLU A 306 -13.93 39.60 14.26
C GLU A 306 -13.69 39.06 15.67
N ILE A 307 -13.62 39.98 16.64
CA ILE A 307 -13.73 39.67 18.06
C ILE A 307 -15.06 40.25 18.53
N LEU A 308 -15.85 39.39 19.14
CA LEU A 308 -17.09 39.80 19.80
C LEU A 308 -17.03 39.49 21.27
N ASP A 309 -17.66 40.37 22.08
CA ASP A 309 -17.74 40.31 23.54
C ASP A 309 -19.15 40.67 24.00
N ILE A 310 -19.64 39.94 25.02
CA ILE A 310 -20.97 40.15 25.55
C ILE A 310 -20.98 41.37 26.51
N ASP A 311 -21.78 42.34 26.17
CA ASP A 311 -21.83 43.61 26.95
C ASP A 311 -22.30 43.40 28.38
N TYR A 312 -21.54 43.92 29.34
CA TYR A 312 -21.80 43.88 30.73
C TYR A 312 -22.01 42.44 31.30
N PHE A 313 -21.34 41.44 30.71
CA PHE A 313 -21.53 40.05 31.08
C PHE A 313 -21.16 39.75 32.54
N LYS A 314 -20.15 40.42 33.11
CA LYS A 314 -19.83 40.33 34.49
C LYS A 314 -21.05 40.74 35.36
N GLN A 315 -21.70 41.89 35.08
CA GLN A 315 -22.89 42.31 35.80
C GLN A 315 -24.07 41.34 35.61
N TYR A 316 -24.15 40.71 34.46
CA TYR A 316 -25.12 39.66 34.21
C TYR A 316 -24.92 38.50 35.16
N ASN A 317 -23.70 37.94 35.23
CA ASN A 317 -23.36 36.85 36.12
C ASN A 317 -23.54 37.20 37.63
N ASP A 318 -23.14 38.41 38.01
CA ASP A 318 -23.24 38.89 39.40
C ASP A 318 -24.72 38.96 39.86
N ASN A 319 -25.66 39.22 38.97
CA ASN A 319 -27.06 39.41 39.29
C ASN A 319 -27.97 38.21 39.01
N TYR A 320 -27.66 37.41 37.96
CA TYR A 320 -28.47 36.26 37.54
C TYR A 320 -27.82 34.91 37.86
N GLY A 321 -26.56 34.92 38.28
CA GLY A 321 -25.79 33.71 38.62
C GLY A 321 -25.12 33.08 37.40
N HIS A 322 -24.05 32.32 37.66
CA HIS A 322 -23.21 31.68 36.61
C HIS A 322 -23.98 30.68 35.75
N GLN A 323 -24.99 29.99 36.27
CA GLN A 323 -25.81 29.07 35.45
C GLN A 323 -26.62 29.82 34.38
N ALA A 324 -27.17 31.00 34.73
CA ALA A 324 -27.83 31.87 33.74
C ALA A 324 -26.83 32.41 32.70
N GLY A 325 -25.60 32.75 33.13
CA GLY A 325 -24.51 33.13 32.26
C GLY A 325 -24.11 32.04 31.29
N ASP A 326 -23.95 30.82 31.73
CA ASP A 326 -23.67 29.67 30.89
C ASP A 326 -24.75 29.45 29.81
N GLU A 327 -26.02 29.60 30.20
CA GLU A 327 -27.14 29.45 29.28
C GLU A 327 -27.18 30.64 28.25
N CYS A 328 -26.86 31.86 28.70
CA CYS A 328 -26.68 32.99 27.85
C CYS A 328 -25.58 32.72 26.77
N ILE A 329 -24.40 32.27 27.22
CA ILE A 329 -23.29 31.93 26.32
C ILE A 329 -23.70 30.84 25.32
N LYS A 330 -24.40 29.78 25.72
CA LYS A 330 -24.90 28.72 24.85
C LYS A 330 -25.87 29.25 23.78
N ARG A 331 -26.77 30.14 24.16
CA ARG A 331 -27.73 30.72 23.23
C ARG A 331 -27.04 31.61 22.18
N ILE A 332 -26.03 32.39 22.58
CA ILE A 332 -25.20 33.18 21.66
C ILE A 332 -24.40 32.28 20.74
N ALA A 333 -23.72 31.26 21.31
CA ALA A 333 -22.96 30.25 20.55
C ALA A 333 -23.82 29.55 19.48
N LYS A 334 -25.10 29.32 19.76
CA LYS A 334 -26.03 28.74 18.80
C LYS A 334 -26.27 29.68 17.59
N GLN A 335 -26.25 31.00 17.79
CA GLN A 335 -26.35 31.97 16.67
C GLN A 335 -25.07 31.95 15.83
N LEU A 336 -23.92 31.78 16.46
CA LEU A 336 -22.62 31.63 15.78
C LEU A 336 -22.56 30.33 14.99
N GLU A 337 -23.02 29.23 15.56
CA GLU A 337 -23.09 27.92 14.87
C GLU A 337 -23.93 28.00 13.58
N LEU A 338 -25.05 28.75 13.62
CA LEU A 338 -25.92 28.96 12.46
C LEU A 338 -25.29 29.79 11.33
N MET A 339 -24.22 30.55 11.63
CA MET A 339 -23.46 31.32 10.63
C MET A 339 -22.36 30.48 9.96
N GLN A 340 -21.89 29.43 10.60
CA GLN A 340 -20.76 28.67 10.11
C GLN A 340 -21.05 28.06 8.74
N ASN A 341 -20.07 28.20 7.85
CA ASN A 341 -20.05 27.62 6.51
C ASN A 341 -18.59 27.55 6.03
N ASP A 342 -18.36 27.23 4.77
CA ASP A 342 -17.00 27.12 4.20
C ASP A 342 -16.20 28.43 4.23
N MET A 343 -16.86 29.56 4.36
CA MET A 343 -16.23 30.90 4.40
C MET A 343 -16.25 31.53 5.79
N ILE A 344 -17.04 31.03 6.73
CA ILE A 344 -17.20 31.60 8.06
C ILE A 344 -16.93 30.54 9.12
N PHE A 345 -15.89 30.78 9.92
CA PHE A 345 -15.50 29.92 11.03
C PHE A 345 -15.67 30.66 12.35
N CYS A 346 -16.29 29.99 13.35
CA CYS A 346 -16.56 30.56 14.67
C CYS A 346 -15.90 29.75 15.77
N ALA A 347 -15.30 30.44 16.73
CA ALA A 347 -14.64 29.84 17.89
C ALA A 347 -14.97 30.60 19.17
N ARG A 348 -14.96 29.90 20.33
CA ARG A 348 -14.95 30.55 21.63
C ARG A 348 -13.50 30.76 22.07
N TYR A 349 -13.11 32.01 22.26
CA TYR A 349 -11.75 32.38 22.65
C TYR A 349 -11.53 32.20 24.16
N GLY A 350 -12.52 32.56 24.98
CA GLY A 350 -12.54 32.36 26.42
C GLY A 350 -13.59 33.24 27.11
N GLY A 351 -14.10 32.81 28.26
CA GLY A 351 -15.10 33.58 29.01
C GLY A 351 -16.33 33.91 28.16
N ASP A 352 -16.54 35.22 27.92
CA ASP A 352 -17.59 35.85 27.12
C ASP A 352 -17.13 36.31 25.73
N GLU A 353 -15.89 35.92 25.32
CA GLU A 353 -15.30 36.34 24.05
C GLU A 353 -15.38 35.22 23.00
N PHE A 354 -15.74 35.63 21.77
CA PHE A 354 -15.77 34.72 20.60
C PHE A 354 -15.00 35.38 19.45
N ILE A 355 -14.44 34.55 18.59
CA ILE A 355 -13.74 34.98 17.38
C ILE A 355 -14.42 34.36 16.16
N ILE A 356 -14.58 35.17 15.11
CA ILE A 356 -15.13 34.76 13.83
C ILE A 356 -14.10 35.11 12.75
N LEU A 357 -13.80 34.12 11.88
CA LEU A 357 -12.98 34.34 10.68
C LEU A 357 -13.85 34.30 9.45
N TYR A 358 -13.66 35.29 8.57
CA TYR A 358 -14.34 35.40 7.29
C TYR A 358 -13.29 35.27 6.17
N GLN A 359 -13.48 34.32 5.27
CA GLN A 359 -12.55 34.00 4.21
C GLN A 359 -13.12 34.39 2.85
N ASN A 360 -12.33 35.11 2.04
CA ASN A 360 -12.68 35.44 0.65
C ASN A 360 -14.08 36.10 0.51
N MET A 361 -14.45 36.95 1.46
CA MET A 361 -15.69 37.72 1.45
C MET A 361 -15.37 39.17 1.21
N THR A 362 -16.32 39.91 0.61
CA THR A 362 -16.20 41.39 0.48
C THR A 362 -16.43 42.08 1.84
N GLU A 363 -15.86 43.27 2.02
CA GLU A 363 -16.03 44.04 3.26
C GLU A 363 -17.51 44.26 3.60
N GLU A 364 -18.34 44.59 2.58
CA GLU A 364 -19.79 44.79 2.75
C GLU A 364 -20.46 43.48 3.23
N ALA A 365 -20.06 42.31 2.70
CA ALA A 365 -20.61 41.02 3.11
C ALA A 365 -20.24 40.68 4.55
N VAL A 366 -18.98 40.95 4.96
CA VAL A 366 -18.53 40.79 6.34
C VAL A 366 -19.31 41.69 7.28
N ARG A 367 -19.45 43.00 6.96
CA ARG A 367 -20.23 43.95 7.74
C ARG A 367 -21.68 43.53 7.88
N HIS A 368 -22.30 43.08 6.79
CA HIS A 368 -23.69 42.62 6.80
C HIS A 368 -23.89 41.39 7.69
N ALA A 369 -22.93 40.44 7.61
CA ALA A 369 -22.96 39.23 8.43
C ALA A 369 -22.83 39.54 9.94
N ALA A 370 -21.92 40.47 10.30
CA ALA A 370 -21.71 40.90 11.68
C ALA A 370 -22.93 41.66 12.23
N GLU A 371 -23.50 42.59 11.45
CA GLU A 371 -24.74 43.31 11.80
C GLU A 371 -25.92 42.35 11.98
N GLY A 372 -26.04 41.39 11.05
CA GLY A 372 -27.04 40.32 11.15
C GLY A 372 -26.92 39.48 12.40
N LEU A 373 -25.69 39.15 12.82
CA LEU A 373 -25.43 38.45 14.08
C LEU A 373 -25.88 39.32 15.28
N ARG A 374 -25.47 40.57 15.32
CA ARG A 374 -25.85 41.51 16.38
C ARG A 374 -27.38 41.59 16.54
N GLN A 375 -28.09 41.75 15.41
CA GLN A 375 -29.55 41.80 15.43
C GLN A 375 -30.18 40.49 15.93
N ARG A 376 -29.70 39.33 15.47
CA ARG A 376 -30.18 38.03 15.96
C ARG A 376 -29.99 37.86 17.47
N ILE A 377 -28.87 38.37 18.04
CA ILE A 377 -28.65 38.32 19.47
C ILE A 377 -29.62 39.23 20.24
N ILE A 378 -29.90 40.44 19.72
CA ILE A 378 -30.95 41.34 20.23
C ILE A 378 -32.31 40.64 20.22
N ASP A 379 -32.64 39.95 19.11
CA ASP A 379 -33.93 39.28 18.91
C ASP A 379 -34.09 38.04 19.85
N LEU A 380 -33.01 37.52 20.42
CA LEU A 380 -33.11 36.51 21.49
C LEU A 380 -33.85 37.05 22.75
N GLY A 381 -33.88 38.35 22.94
CA GLY A 381 -34.60 38.99 24.02
C GLY A 381 -34.19 38.56 25.43
N ILE A 382 -32.90 38.18 25.62
CA ILE A 382 -32.37 37.71 26.90
C ILE A 382 -32.37 38.94 27.84
N GLN A 383 -33.19 38.92 28.89
CA GLN A 383 -33.32 40.04 29.84
C GLN A 383 -32.01 40.33 30.56
N HIS A 384 -31.60 41.60 30.54
CA HIS A 384 -30.43 42.10 31.27
C HIS A 384 -30.72 43.50 31.87
N ALA A 385 -31.54 43.51 32.94
CA ALA A 385 -32.00 44.75 33.59
C ALA A 385 -30.86 45.63 34.13
N TYR A 386 -29.67 45.09 34.32
CA TYR A 386 -28.51 45.80 34.87
C TYR A 386 -27.52 46.27 33.80
N SER A 387 -27.80 46.01 32.52
CA SER A 387 -26.99 46.52 31.42
C SER A 387 -27.27 47.98 31.19
N LYS A 388 -26.20 48.79 30.95
CA LYS A 388 -26.32 50.22 30.61
C LYS A 388 -26.52 50.45 29.11
N ALA A 389 -26.32 49.40 28.27
CA ALA A 389 -26.49 49.48 26.83
C ALA A 389 -27.98 49.35 26.44
N MET A 390 -28.61 48.23 26.84
CA MET A 390 -30.04 47.95 26.61
C MET A 390 -30.54 47.03 27.74
N PRO A 391 -31.86 46.98 28.05
CA PRO A 391 -32.39 46.09 29.07
C PRO A 391 -32.40 44.61 28.68
N ILE A 392 -31.64 44.25 27.69
CA ILE A 392 -31.39 42.91 27.19
C ILE A 392 -29.88 42.68 26.94
N VAL A 393 -29.49 41.44 26.77
CA VAL A 393 -28.11 41.08 26.38
C VAL A 393 -27.82 41.61 25.01
N THR A 394 -26.68 42.30 24.86
CA THR A 394 -26.13 42.82 23.62
C THR A 394 -24.66 42.39 23.48
N ILE A 395 -24.11 42.60 22.30
CA ILE A 395 -22.71 42.34 21.98
C ILE A 395 -22.03 43.55 21.40
N SER A 396 -20.76 43.72 21.67
CA SER A 396 -19.85 44.63 20.97
C SER A 396 -18.93 43.86 20.04
N GLN A 397 -18.69 44.37 18.82
CA GLN A 397 -17.94 43.66 17.78
C GLN A 397 -16.83 44.58 17.25
N GLY A 398 -15.62 44.02 17.16
CA GLY A 398 -14.47 44.66 16.51
C GLY A 398 -13.99 43.81 15.37
N ILE A 399 -13.83 44.37 14.18
CA ILE A 399 -13.49 43.63 12.96
C ILE A 399 -12.25 44.25 12.32
N CYS A 400 -11.28 43.44 11.98
CA CYS A 400 -10.19 43.78 11.07
C CYS A 400 -10.43 43.09 9.73
N TYR A 401 -10.41 43.87 8.64
CA TYR A 401 -10.56 43.40 7.27
C TYR A 401 -9.36 43.86 6.44
N ASP A 402 -8.62 42.92 5.82
CA ASP A 402 -7.54 43.27 4.90
C ASP A 402 -7.20 42.08 3.98
N ILE A 403 -6.32 42.33 3.00
CA ILE A 403 -5.66 41.28 2.22
C ILE A 403 -4.27 41.08 2.84
N PRO A 404 -3.91 39.87 3.34
CA PRO A 404 -2.61 39.62 3.91
C PRO A 404 -1.45 39.96 2.98
N LYS A 405 -0.34 40.46 3.52
CA LYS A 405 0.91 40.79 2.83
C LYS A 405 2.07 40.04 3.45
N ASP A 406 3.21 39.95 2.75
CA ASP A 406 4.40 39.23 3.21
C ASP A 406 4.97 39.73 4.55
N ASP A 407 4.73 41.00 4.88
CA ASP A 407 5.15 41.66 6.12
C ASP A 407 4.13 41.55 7.28
N THR A 408 2.95 40.97 7.05
CA THR A 408 1.89 40.77 8.04
C THR A 408 1.88 39.38 8.63
N LYS A 409 1.33 39.25 9.84
CA LYS A 409 1.13 37.98 10.53
C LYS A 409 -0.33 37.76 10.87
N SER A 410 -0.74 36.52 11.06
CA SER A 410 -2.10 36.14 11.45
C SER A 410 -2.57 36.87 12.71
N TRP A 411 -1.68 37.08 13.67
CA TRP A 411 -1.97 37.80 14.93
C TRP A 411 -2.13 39.30 14.80
N ASP A 412 -1.68 39.92 13.74
CA ASP A 412 -1.86 41.37 13.51
C ASP A 412 -3.34 41.67 13.26
N PHE A 413 -4.09 40.76 12.60
CA PHE A 413 -5.53 40.85 12.44
C PHE A 413 -6.25 40.77 13.79
N LEU A 414 -5.80 39.91 14.72
CA LEU A 414 -6.40 39.82 16.06
C LEU A 414 -6.21 41.12 16.83
N HIS A 415 -4.98 41.66 16.82
CA HIS A 415 -4.70 42.95 17.48
C HIS A 415 -5.51 44.12 16.90
N ALA A 416 -5.68 44.17 15.60
CA ALA A 416 -6.45 45.20 14.96
C ALA A 416 -7.95 45.08 15.29
N ALA A 417 -8.48 43.85 15.28
CA ALA A 417 -9.88 43.59 15.69
C ALA A 417 -10.12 43.94 17.18
N ASP A 418 -9.19 43.63 18.07
CA ASP A 418 -9.27 44.05 19.49
C ASP A 418 -9.27 45.54 19.68
N ALA A 419 -8.44 46.29 18.92
CA ALA A 419 -8.44 47.75 18.94
C ALA A 419 -9.79 48.33 18.47
N MET A 420 -10.43 47.75 17.46
CA MET A 420 -11.77 48.12 17.02
C MET A 420 -12.82 47.83 18.08
N LEU A 421 -12.78 46.65 18.71
CA LEU A 421 -13.68 46.28 19.81
C LEU A 421 -13.56 47.26 20.98
N TYR A 422 -12.33 47.64 21.34
CA TYR A 422 -12.11 48.62 22.40
C TYR A 422 -12.74 49.98 22.09
N GLN A 423 -12.69 50.46 20.85
CA GLN A 423 -13.38 51.69 20.44
C GLN A 423 -14.89 51.60 20.61
N VAL A 424 -15.50 50.47 20.24
CA VAL A 424 -16.95 50.23 20.43
C VAL A 424 -17.30 50.24 21.93
N LYS A 425 -16.56 49.51 22.74
CA LYS A 425 -16.79 49.43 24.20
C LYS A 425 -16.67 50.79 24.90
N LYS A 426 -15.78 51.66 24.40
CA LYS A 426 -15.58 53.02 24.95
C LYS A 426 -16.66 54.00 24.55
N LYS A 427 -17.28 53.84 23.37
CA LYS A 427 -18.25 54.78 22.80
C LYS A 427 -19.67 54.49 23.29
N SER A 428 -20.25 53.40 22.91
CA SER A 428 -21.70 53.14 23.13
C SER A 428 -22.03 51.70 23.50
N ARG A 429 -21.12 50.72 23.24
CA ARG A 429 -21.43 49.28 23.21
C ARG A 429 -22.61 48.97 22.26
N ASN A 430 -23.01 47.72 22.17
CA ASN A 430 -24.07 47.24 21.26
C ASN A 430 -23.89 47.80 19.82
N ASP A 431 -22.68 47.76 19.32
CA ASP A 431 -22.30 48.32 18.03
C ASP A 431 -21.16 47.50 17.43
N LEU A 432 -20.78 47.78 16.20
CA LEU A 432 -19.63 47.21 15.54
C LEU A 432 -18.69 48.31 14.99
N ALA A 433 -17.39 48.04 15.01
CA ALA A 433 -16.38 48.82 14.30
C ALA A 433 -15.59 47.91 13.38
N LEU A 434 -15.40 48.34 12.13
CA LEU A 434 -14.57 47.70 11.14
C LEU A 434 -13.45 48.65 10.73
N GLY A 435 -12.21 48.13 10.78
CA GLY A 435 -11.00 48.86 10.38
C GLY A 435 -10.05 47.95 9.62
N HIS A 436 -8.92 48.52 9.18
CA HIS A 436 -7.87 47.88 8.44
C HIS A 436 -6.58 47.78 9.29
N LEU A 437 -5.64 46.93 8.89
CA LEU A 437 -4.34 46.80 9.56
C LEU A 437 -3.59 48.15 9.66
N ALA A 438 -3.70 49.01 8.63
CA ALA A 438 -3.07 50.32 8.61
C ALA A 438 -3.62 51.27 9.69
N ASP A 439 -4.89 51.10 10.13
CA ASP A 439 -5.53 51.98 11.12
C ASP A 439 -4.97 51.82 12.53
N VAL A 440 -4.19 50.77 12.78
CA VAL A 440 -3.61 50.41 14.11
C VAL A 440 -2.10 50.66 14.18
N SER A 441 -1.43 50.80 13.04
CA SER A 441 0.04 50.96 12.98
C SER A 441 0.53 52.35 13.44
N ASP A 442 -0.34 53.30 13.68
CA ASP A 442 -0.02 54.72 14.04
C ASP A 442 -0.25 55.08 15.52
N LYS A 443 -0.21 54.08 16.46
CA LYS A 443 -0.32 54.42 17.88
C LYS A 443 0.72 53.69 18.75
#